data_88cd0cb37537cec87f895d37035467cd
#
_entry.id   88cd0cb37537cec87f895d37035467cd
#
_cell.length_a   1.000
_cell.length_b   1.000
_cell.length_c   1.000
_cell.angle_alpha   90.00
_cell.angle_beta   90.00
_cell.angle_gamma   90.00
#
_symmetry.space_group_name_H-M   'P 1'
#
loop_
_entity.id
_entity.type
_entity.pdbx_description
1 polymer ?
#
loop_
_entity_poly.entity_id
_entity_poly.type
_entity_poly.pdbx_seq_one_letter_code
_entity_poly.pdbx_strand_id
1 'polypeptide(L)'
;MPYFNNDELNLLFIHIPKAGGSSVEQYLSNKYSIKLDTSALYGFFSDDFKKQHNITKIYSLQHYTYNELYDMREILNIDFTDDLKLFTVVRNPYYRLLSDLFFLGLLKHETDKTEVPRIIRRYIVRNKDNHAIPQFRYIVDKDGYLLPNIKILKTETLNSDMVKMGFSDFNTHECKNRIGMSDRYDDFLTPDVIKLVHFFYEEDFKYFNYDKIQI
;
A
#
# COMPACT_ATOMS: atom_id res chain seq x y z
N MET A 1 -0.72 -3.13 8.08
CA MET A 1 -2.07 -2.52 7.89
C MET A 1 -2.47 -1.87 9.20
N PRO A 2 -2.44 -0.55 9.32
CA PRO A 2 -2.86 0.10 10.56
C PRO A 2 -4.30 -0.23 10.93
N TYR A 3 -4.49 -0.61 12.18
CA TYR A 3 -5.78 -0.92 12.78
C TYR A 3 -6.12 0.17 13.80
N PHE A 4 -7.17 0.91 13.51
CA PHE A 4 -7.66 2.00 14.34
C PHE A 4 -8.91 1.53 15.06
N ASN A 5 -8.77 1.21 16.33
CA ASN A 5 -9.85 0.72 17.16
C ASN A 5 -9.95 1.50 18.48
N ASN A 6 -11.13 2.04 18.75
CA ASN A 6 -11.54 2.64 20.00
C ASN A 6 -13.07 2.58 20.12
N ASP A 7 -13.66 3.18 21.14
CA ASP A 7 -15.11 3.16 21.39
C ASP A 7 -15.94 3.75 20.23
N GLU A 8 -15.33 4.56 19.34
CA GLU A 8 -16.03 5.25 18.23
C GLU A 8 -15.70 4.65 16.86
N LEU A 9 -14.63 3.86 16.76
CA LEU A 9 -14.06 3.46 15.48
C LEU A 9 -13.53 2.03 15.52
N ASN A 10 -14.01 1.19 14.59
CA ASN A 10 -13.43 -0.09 14.25
C ASN A 10 -13.04 -0.08 12.77
N LEU A 11 -11.76 0.24 12.46
CA LEU A 11 -11.32 0.52 11.11
C LEU A 11 -9.94 -0.10 10.83
N LEU A 12 -9.88 -0.92 9.80
CA LEU A 12 -8.63 -1.46 9.27
C LEU A 12 -8.29 -0.75 7.95
N PHE A 13 -7.22 0.02 7.97
CA PHE A 13 -6.66 0.63 6.78
C PHE A 13 -5.65 -0.32 6.12
N ILE A 14 -5.99 -0.85 4.95
CA ILE A 14 -5.10 -1.72 4.19
C ILE A 14 -4.06 -0.85 3.47
N HIS A 15 -2.87 -0.76 4.05
CA HIS A 15 -1.78 0.05 3.51
C HIS A 15 -1.10 -0.66 2.34
N ILE A 16 -1.26 -0.11 1.16
CA ILE A 16 -0.51 -0.51 -0.03
C ILE A 16 0.70 0.42 -0.17
N PRO A 17 1.95 -0.11 -0.20
CA PRO A 17 3.14 0.71 -0.29
C PRO A 17 3.10 1.65 -1.50
N LYS A 18 3.49 2.91 -1.29
CA LYS A 18 3.61 3.97 -2.32
C LYS A 18 2.30 4.40 -2.99
N ALA A 19 1.17 4.05 -2.39
CA ALA A 19 -0.16 4.53 -2.82
C ALA A 19 -0.68 5.73 -2.00
N GLY A 20 0.16 6.39 -1.20
CA GLY A 20 -0.25 7.58 -0.41
C GLY A 20 -0.74 7.26 1.00
N GLY A 21 -0.58 6.02 1.46
CA GLY A 21 -1.05 5.55 2.76
C GLY A 21 -0.51 6.33 3.96
N SER A 22 0.74 6.78 3.93
CA SER A 22 1.33 7.52 5.05
C SER A 22 0.57 8.81 5.41
N SER A 23 -0.02 9.49 4.42
CA SER A 23 -0.87 10.66 4.67
C SER A 23 -2.14 10.29 5.42
N VAL A 24 -2.74 9.17 5.04
CA VAL A 24 -3.96 8.63 5.66
C VAL A 24 -3.67 8.17 7.09
N GLU A 25 -2.61 7.41 7.28
CA GLU A 25 -2.18 6.91 8.60
C GLU A 25 -1.93 8.05 9.58
N GLN A 26 -1.16 9.06 9.16
CA GLN A 26 -0.87 10.21 10.00
C GLN A 26 -2.14 11.00 10.34
N TYR A 27 -3.01 11.20 9.35
CA TYR A 27 -4.27 11.89 9.57
C TYR A 27 -5.17 11.14 10.58
N LEU A 28 -5.37 9.83 10.39
CA LEU A 28 -6.21 9.03 11.28
C LEU A 28 -5.61 8.93 12.69
N SER A 29 -4.29 8.74 12.79
CA SER A 29 -3.57 8.75 14.04
C SER A 29 -3.81 10.05 14.82
N ASN A 30 -3.67 11.19 14.17
CA ASN A 30 -3.91 12.50 14.79
C ASN A 30 -5.37 12.71 15.17
N LYS A 31 -6.29 12.41 14.24
CA LYS A 31 -7.73 12.63 14.42
C LYS A 31 -8.32 11.84 15.58
N TYR A 32 -7.90 10.58 15.73
CA TYR A 32 -8.42 9.67 16.76
C TYR A 32 -7.47 9.49 17.94
N SER A 33 -6.36 10.23 17.98
CA SER A 33 -5.34 10.13 19.04
C SER A 33 -4.82 8.70 19.24
N ILE A 34 -4.72 7.93 18.16
CA ILE A 34 -4.21 6.56 18.17
C ILE A 34 -2.76 6.57 17.67
N LYS A 35 -1.84 6.15 18.54
CA LYS A 35 -0.41 6.12 18.21
C LYS A 35 -0.10 5.02 17.18
N LEU A 36 0.70 5.36 16.17
CA LEU A 36 1.19 4.39 15.18
C LEU A 36 2.36 3.58 15.76
N ASP A 37 2.05 2.49 16.43
CA ASP A 37 3.00 1.52 16.94
C ASP A 37 2.48 0.08 16.72
N THR A 38 3.08 -0.92 17.34
CA THR A 38 2.71 -2.32 17.14
C THR A 38 1.29 -2.64 17.57
N SER A 39 0.70 -1.90 18.52
CA SER A 39 -0.69 -2.07 18.93
C SER A 39 -1.68 -1.65 17.83
N ALA A 40 -1.30 -0.66 17.03
CA ALA A 40 -2.04 -0.23 15.84
C ALA A 40 -1.55 -0.95 14.56
N LEU A 41 -0.88 -2.08 14.68
CA LEU A 41 -0.29 -2.86 13.58
C LEU A 41 0.66 -2.03 12.70
N TYR A 42 1.53 -1.23 13.33
CA TYR A 42 2.51 -0.41 12.65
C TYR A 42 3.93 -0.73 13.14
N GLY A 43 4.91 -0.78 12.23
CA GLY A 43 6.28 -1.15 12.55
C GLY A 43 6.53 -2.66 12.45
N PHE A 44 7.29 -3.22 13.39
CA PHE A 44 7.70 -4.63 13.36
C PHE A 44 7.40 -5.31 14.69
N PHE A 45 7.05 -6.58 14.64
CA PHE A 45 7.02 -7.41 15.84
C PHE A 45 8.42 -7.53 16.45
N SER A 46 8.48 -7.61 17.78
CA SER A 46 9.72 -7.98 18.47
C SER A 46 10.14 -9.42 18.11
N ASP A 47 11.42 -9.71 18.23
CA ASP A 47 11.92 -11.06 17.95
C ASP A 47 11.36 -12.10 18.91
N ASP A 48 11.07 -11.71 20.16
CA ASP A 48 10.44 -12.60 21.14
C ASP A 48 9.00 -12.92 20.77
N PHE A 49 8.22 -11.91 20.34
CA PHE A 49 6.86 -12.13 19.85
C PHE A 49 6.84 -13.06 18.63
N LYS A 50 7.75 -12.84 17.67
CA LYS A 50 7.88 -13.71 16.49
C LYS A 50 8.19 -15.14 16.86
N LYS A 51 9.13 -15.36 17.80
CA LYS A 51 9.47 -16.72 18.30
C LYS A 51 8.29 -17.38 18.99
N GLN A 52 7.62 -16.66 19.90
CA GLN A 52 6.47 -17.16 20.65
C GLN A 52 5.34 -17.65 19.74
N HIS A 53 5.09 -16.95 18.62
CA HIS A 53 3.99 -17.23 17.72
C HIS A 53 4.43 -17.88 16.39
N ASN A 54 5.68 -18.35 16.28
CA ASN A 54 6.24 -18.97 15.07
C ASN A 54 6.10 -18.10 13.81
N ILE A 55 6.20 -16.77 13.95
CA ILE A 55 6.09 -15.82 12.83
C ILE A 55 7.45 -15.76 12.11
N THR A 56 7.50 -16.29 10.90
CA THR A 56 8.73 -16.30 10.07
C THR A 56 8.82 -15.08 9.14
N LYS A 57 7.73 -14.34 8.97
CA LYS A 57 7.68 -13.17 8.10
C LYS A 57 8.41 -11.98 8.72
N ILE A 58 9.17 -11.28 7.88
CA ILE A 58 10.01 -10.14 8.26
C ILE A 58 9.49 -8.80 7.72
N TYR A 59 8.21 -8.79 7.29
CA TYR A 59 7.57 -7.57 6.79
C TYR A 59 7.22 -6.64 7.93
N SER A 60 7.19 -5.34 7.63
CA SER A 60 6.54 -4.37 8.50
C SER A 60 5.03 -4.65 8.57
N LEU A 61 4.43 -4.45 9.74
CA LEU A 61 3.03 -4.78 10.01
C LEU A 61 2.06 -4.08 9.06
N GLN A 62 2.38 -2.85 8.68
CA GLN A 62 1.58 -2.11 7.72
C GLN A 62 1.57 -2.71 6.30
N HIS A 63 2.50 -3.60 5.96
CA HIS A 63 2.61 -4.20 4.63
C HIS A 63 2.11 -5.65 4.55
N TYR A 64 1.45 -6.15 5.60
CA TYR A 64 0.75 -7.43 5.53
C TYR A 64 -0.44 -7.33 4.56
N THR A 65 -0.78 -8.43 3.91
CA THR A 65 -2.03 -8.54 3.12
C THR A 65 -3.21 -8.81 4.05
N TYR A 66 -4.44 -8.61 3.58
CA TYR A 66 -5.63 -8.93 4.35
C TYR A 66 -5.63 -10.38 4.84
N ASN A 67 -5.34 -11.33 3.94
CA ASN A 67 -5.30 -12.75 4.30
C ASN A 67 -4.29 -13.04 5.40
N GLU A 68 -3.10 -12.44 5.33
CA GLU A 68 -2.08 -12.61 6.36
C GLU A 68 -2.52 -12.07 7.72
N LEU A 69 -3.25 -10.97 7.77
CA LEU A 69 -3.81 -10.45 9.02
C LEU A 69 -4.98 -11.30 9.52
N TYR A 70 -5.86 -11.72 8.60
CA TYR A 70 -6.99 -12.57 8.95
C TYR A 70 -6.55 -13.90 9.58
N ASP A 71 -5.50 -14.51 9.04
CA ASP A 71 -4.91 -15.73 9.60
C ASP A 71 -4.31 -15.52 11.01
N MET A 72 -3.87 -14.31 11.30
CA MET A 72 -3.28 -13.95 12.60
C MET A 72 -4.24 -13.17 13.51
N ARG A 73 -5.52 -13.03 13.17
CA ARG A 73 -6.48 -12.16 13.87
C ARG A 73 -6.58 -12.41 15.37
N GLU A 74 -6.51 -13.65 15.78
CA GLU A 74 -6.57 -14.02 17.20
C GLU A 74 -5.31 -13.58 17.96
N ILE A 75 -4.13 -13.78 17.35
CA ILE A 75 -2.84 -13.36 17.91
C ILE A 75 -2.76 -11.83 17.98
N LEU A 76 -3.33 -11.17 16.98
CA LEU A 76 -3.29 -9.70 16.83
C LEU A 76 -4.43 -8.99 17.57
N ASN A 77 -5.38 -9.77 18.11
CA ASN A 77 -6.58 -9.25 18.75
C ASN A 77 -7.34 -8.27 17.84
N ILE A 78 -7.49 -8.64 16.55
CA ILE A 78 -8.28 -7.86 15.59
C ILE A 78 -9.70 -8.40 15.62
N ASP A 79 -10.65 -7.51 15.82
CA ASP A 79 -12.06 -7.82 15.78
C ASP A 79 -12.59 -7.71 14.35
N PHE A 80 -12.79 -8.85 13.68
CA PHE A 80 -13.35 -8.95 12.33
C PHE A 80 -14.88 -9.09 12.37
N THR A 81 -15.53 -8.22 13.11
CA THR A 81 -16.99 -8.14 13.18
C THR A 81 -17.59 -7.45 11.96
N ASP A 82 -18.91 -7.51 11.82
CA ASP A 82 -19.64 -6.90 10.69
C ASP A 82 -19.50 -5.37 10.63
N ASP A 83 -19.16 -4.72 11.74
CA ASP A 83 -18.92 -3.28 11.83
C ASP A 83 -17.49 -2.85 11.47
N LEU A 84 -16.57 -3.81 11.26
CA LEU A 84 -15.21 -3.49 10.81
C LEU A 84 -15.24 -2.77 9.46
N LYS A 85 -14.82 -1.52 9.48
CA LYS A 85 -14.68 -0.72 8.26
C LYS A 85 -13.36 -1.03 7.58
N LEU A 86 -13.41 -1.41 6.31
CA LEU A 86 -12.24 -1.68 5.49
C LEU A 86 -12.08 -0.61 4.43
N PHE A 87 -10.88 -0.06 4.31
CA PHE A 87 -10.55 0.75 3.14
C PHE A 87 -9.05 0.70 2.79
N THR A 88 -8.76 1.07 1.56
CA THR A 88 -7.41 1.13 1.01
C THR A 88 -7.26 2.31 0.07
N VAL A 89 -6.02 2.66 -0.23
CA VAL A 89 -5.67 3.60 -1.30
C VAL A 89 -4.85 2.85 -2.33
N VAL A 90 -5.24 2.95 -3.59
CA VAL A 90 -4.52 2.44 -4.75
C VAL A 90 -3.93 3.58 -5.56
N ARG A 91 -2.95 3.28 -6.38
CA ARG A 91 -2.29 4.23 -7.27
C ARG A 91 -2.12 3.62 -8.66
N ASN A 92 -2.06 4.46 -9.68
CA ASN A 92 -1.69 4.03 -11.02
C ASN A 92 -0.42 3.15 -10.98
N PRO A 93 -0.45 1.91 -11.54
CA PRO A 93 0.64 0.94 -11.38
C PRO A 93 2.00 1.43 -11.86
N TYR A 94 2.06 2.24 -12.93
CA TYR A 94 3.31 2.82 -13.41
C TYR A 94 3.93 3.75 -12.37
N TYR A 95 3.14 4.67 -11.86
CA TYR A 95 3.61 5.68 -10.90
C TYR A 95 3.86 5.10 -9.51
N ARG A 96 3.12 4.06 -9.13
CA ARG A 96 3.40 3.32 -7.90
C ARG A 96 4.77 2.66 -7.96
N LEU A 97 5.05 1.88 -9.03
CA LEU A 97 6.33 1.20 -9.22
C LEU A 97 7.50 2.19 -9.23
N LEU A 98 7.43 3.23 -10.06
CA LEU A 98 8.51 4.21 -10.15
C LEU A 98 8.71 4.94 -8.82
N SER A 99 7.64 5.34 -8.15
CA SER A 99 7.72 5.94 -6.80
C SER A 99 8.47 5.04 -5.81
N ASP A 100 8.29 3.74 -5.90
CA ASP A 100 8.94 2.81 -5.00
C ASP A 100 10.42 2.60 -5.35
N LEU A 101 10.73 2.46 -6.62
CA LEU A 101 12.12 2.33 -7.08
C LEU A 101 12.97 3.56 -6.70
N PHE A 102 12.41 4.76 -6.82
CA PHE A 102 13.06 5.99 -6.36
C PHE A 102 13.18 6.04 -4.84
N PHE A 103 12.13 5.69 -4.12
CA PHE A 103 12.11 5.68 -2.66
C PHE A 103 13.18 4.71 -2.09
N LEU A 104 13.34 3.55 -2.71
CA LEU A 104 14.34 2.55 -2.31
C LEU A 104 15.76 2.88 -2.81
N GLY A 105 15.94 3.99 -3.53
CA GLY A 105 17.23 4.37 -4.12
C GLY A 105 17.71 3.43 -5.23
N LEU A 106 16.81 2.63 -5.81
CA LEU A 106 17.10 1.71 -6.92
C LEU A 106 17.11 2.45 -8.27
N LEU A 107 16.41 3.58 -8.36
CA LEU A 107 16.48 4.54 -9.46
C LEU A 107 16.92 5.89 -8.94
N LYS A 108 17.65 6.60 -9.80
CA LYS A 108 18.03 8.01 -9.66
C LYS A 108 17.76 8.72 -10.99
N HIS A 109 17.75 10.04 -11.01
CA HIS A 109 17.49 10.79 -12.26
C HIS A 109 18.50 10.49 -13.37
N GLU A 110 19.74 10.26 -12.99
CA GLU A 110 20.86 9.91 -13.87
C GLU A 110 20.92 8.42 -14.25
N THR A 111 20.03 7.58 -13.76
CA THR A 111 20.00 6.15 -14.09
C THR A 111 19.78 5.96 -15.59
N ASP A 112 20.62 5.17 -16.24
CA ASP A 112 20.47 4.81 -17.64
C ASP A 112 19.14 4.06 -17.86
N LYS A 113 18.29 4.61 -18.74
CA LYS A 113 16.95 4.07 -19.02
C LYS A 113 17.00 2.64 -19.57
N THR A 114 18.08 2.23 -20.21
CA THR A 114 18.27 0.86 -20.71
C THR A 114 18.45 -0.17 -19.59
N GLU A 115 18.90 0.24 -18.41
CA GLU A 115 19.08 -0.61 -17.24
C GLU A 115 17.76 -0.80 -16.44
N VAL A 116 16.79 0.09 -16.61
CA VAL A 116 15.57 0.11 -15.80
C VAL A 116 14.78 -1.21 -15.86
N PRO A 117 14.60 -1.85 -17.04
CA PRO A 117 13.92 -3.16 -17.08
C PRO A 117 14.61 -4.24 -16.24
N ARG A 118 15.94 -4.25 -16.18
CA ARG A 118 16.70 -5.18 -15.34
C ARG A 118 16.52 -4.88 -13.85
N ILE A 119 16.52 -3.62 -13.48
CA ILE A 119 16.29 -3.17 -12.10
C ILE A 119 14.89 -3.62 -11.65
N ILE A 120 13.85 -3.40 -12.46
CA ILE A 120 12.47 -3.80 -12.18
C ILE A 120 12.36 -5.30 -11.95
N ARG A 121 12.92 -6.15 -12.85
CA ARG A 121 12.88 -7.61 -12.67
C ARG A 121 13.52 -8.04 -11.35
N ARG A 122 14.66 -7.46 -11.00
CA ARG A 122 15.35 -7.75 -9.73
C ARG A 122 14.51 -7.29 -8.52
N TYR A 123 13.89 -6.13 -8.61
CA TYR A 123 13.01 -5.60 -7.57
C TYR A 123 11.82 -6.53 -7.33
N ILE A 124 11.13 -6.98 -8.39
CA ILE A 124 9.99 -7.88 -8.30
C ILE A 124 10.39 -9.24 -7.68
N VAL A 125 11.50 -9.83 -8.14
CA VAL A 125 11.99 -11.11 -7.61
C VAL A 125 12.36 -11.00 -6.12
N ARG A 126 12.95 -9.89 -5.70
CA ARG A 126 13.34 -9.69 -4.29
C ARG A 126 12.15 -9.43 -3.38
N ASN A 127 11.13 -8.77 -3.88
CA ASN A 127 9.91 -8.41 -3.15
C ASN A 127 10.16 -8.03 -1.68
N LYS A 128 11.08 -7.12 -1.43
CA LYS A 128 11.43 -6.72 -0.07
C LYS A 128 10.23 -6.03 0.59
N ASP A 129 9.84 -6.48 1.78
CA ASP A 129 8.77 -5.91 2.60
C ASP A 129 7.41 -5.81 1.88
N ASN A 130 7.09 -6.78 1.03
CA ASN A 130 5.88 -6.83 0.20
C ASN A 130 5.69 -5.66 -0.79
N HIS A 131 6.68 -4.83 -0.98
CA HIS A 131 6.54 -3.64 -1.83
C HIS A 131 6.23 -3.95 -3.30
N ALA A 132 6.76 -5.07 -3.83
CA ALA A 132 6.65 -5.38 -5.25
C ALA A 132 5.36 -6.10 -5.66
N ILE A 133 4.59 -6.65 -4.71
CA ILE A 133 3.37 -7.39 -5.07
C ILE A 133 2.32 -6.47 -5.69
N PRO A 134 1.48 -6.99 -6.61
CA PRO A 134 0.33 -6.25 -7.14
C PRO A 134 -0.61 -5.77 -6.04
N GLN A 135 -1.20 -4.61 -6.25
CA GLN A 135 -2.05 -3.95 -5.26
C GLN A 135 -3.29 -4.78 -4.91
N PHE A 136 -3.89 -5.43 -5.92
CA PHE A 136 -5.07 -6.25 -5.68
C PHE A 136 -4.81 -7.40 -4.69
N ARG A 137 -3.58 -7.90 -4.61
CA ARG A 137 -3.18 -8.97 -3.67
C ARG A 137 -3.33 -8.58 -2.21
N TYR A 138 -3.34 -7.30 -1.90
CA TYR A 138 -3.54 -6.81 -0.54
C TYR A 138 -4.99 -6.92 -0.07
N ILE A 139 -5.95 -6.92 -1.01
CA ILE A 139 -7.38 -6.73 -0.75
C ILE A 139 -8.26 -7.83 -1.34
N VAL A 140 -7.69 -8.99 -1.55
CA VAL A 140 -8.45 -10.19 -1.93
C VAL A 140 -8.55 -11.14 -0.76
N ASP A 141 -9.60 -11.96 -0.76
CA ASP A 141 -9.74 -13.09 0.14
C ASP A 141 -8.86 -14.28 -0.30
N LYS A 142 -8.91 -15.37 0.47
CA LYS A 142 -8.14 -16.60 0.18
C LYS A 142 -8.52 -17.29 -1.13
N ASP A 143 -9.71 -17.00 -1.66
CA ASP A 143 -10.19 -17.53 -2.94
C ASP A 143 -9.82 -16.60 -4.11
N GLY A 144 -9.20 -15.45 -3.83
CA GLY A 144 -8.72 -14.48 -4.80
C GLY A 144 -9.77 -13.44 -5.23
N TYR A 145 -10.93 -13.39 -4.57
CA TYR A 145 -11.95 -12.38 -4.83
C TYR A 145 -11.69 -11.11 -4.03
N LEU A 146 -12.02 -9.96 -4.62
CA LEU A 146 -11.96 -8.69 -3.89
C LEU A 146 -12.87 -8.75 -2.65
N LEU A 147 -12.35 -8.22 -1.54
CA LEU A 147 -13.08 -8.15 -0.28
C LEU A 147 -14.42 -7.41 -0.47
N PRO A 148 -15.54 -8.00 -0.05
CA PRO A 148 -16.81 -7.30 -0.04
C PRO A 148 -16.73 -6.09 0.90
N ASN A 149 -17.44 -5.02 0.56
CA ASN A 149 -17.55 -3.80 1.38
C ASN A 149 -16.24 -3.01 1.60
N ILE A 150 -15.12 -3.36 0.95
CA ILE A 150 -13.93 -2.52 1.02
C ILE A 150 -14.11 -1.23 0.23
N LYS A 151 -13.76 -0.10 0.83
CA LYS A 151 -13.69 1.19 0.14
C LYS A 151 -12.32 1.36 -0.51
N ILE A 152 -12.29 1.51 -1.83
CA ILE A 152 -11.06 1.70 -2.60
C ILE A 152 -10.98 3.16 -3.02
N LEU A 153 -9.97 3.86 -2.52
CA LEU A 153 -9.67 5.25 -2.87
C LEU A 153 -8.49 5.26 -3.86
N LYS A 154 -8.35 6.35 -4.61
CA LYS A 154 -7.22 6.52 -5.53
C LYS A 154 -6.29 7.63 -5.05
N THR A 155 -4.99 7.43 -5.14
CA THR A 155 -3.99 8.47 -4.81
C THR A 155 -4.24 9.76 -5.58
N GLU A 156 -4.67 9.61 -6.83
CA GLU A 156 -4.91 10.70 -7.77
C GLU A 156 -6.08 11.60 -7.35
N THR A 157 -7.02 11.06 -6.60
CA THR A 157 -8.23 11.77 -6.13
C THR A 157 -8.37 11.73 -4.60
N LEU A 158 -7.30 11.41 -3.88
CA LEU A 158 -7.35 11.05 -2.46
C LEU A 158 -8.05 12.10 -1.59
N ASN A 159 -7.78 13.39 -1.78
CA ASN A 159 -8.43 14.45 -1.00
C ASN A 159 -9.96 14.41 -1.18
N SER A 160 -10.43 14.36 -2.42
CA SER A 160 -11.87 14.33 -2.70
C SER A 160 -12.53 13.03 -2.24
N ASP A 161 -11.82 11.91 -2.31
CA ASP A 161 -12.34 10.62 -1.89
C ASP A 161 -12.44 10.52 -0.35
N MET A 162 -11.47 11.07 0.38
CA MET A 162 -11.52 11.17 1.83
C MET A 162 -12.67 12.07 2.30
N VAL A 163 -12.90 13.19 1.62
CA VAL A 163 -14.08 14.05 1.90
C VAL A 163 -15.38 13.28 1.72
N LYS A 164 -15.54 12.50 0.64
CA LYS A 164 -16.72 11.65 0.41
C LYS A 164 -16.89 10.56 1.48
N MET A 165 -15.81 10.12 2.12
CA MET A 165 -15.85 9.20 3.25
C MET A 165 -16.19 9.87 4.59
N GLY A 166 -16.41 11.19 4.61
CA GLY A 166 -16.74 11.96 5.82
C GLY A 166 -15.52 12.62 6.50
N PHE A 167 -14.34 12.54 5.91
CA PHE A 167 -13.11 13.16 6.40
C PHE A 167 -12.89 14.52 5.72
N SER A 168 -13.76 15.48 5.98
CA SER A 168 -13.80 16.80 5.30
C SER A 168 -12.57 17.67 5.57
N ASP A 169 -11.85 17.42 6.65
CA ASP A 169 -10.66 18.12 7.10
C ASP A 169 -9.35 17.43 6.61
N PHE A 170 -9.45 16.34 5.85
CA PHE A 170 -8.28 15.66 5.32
C PHE A 170 -7.54 16.50 4.28
N ASN A 171 -6.21 16.59 4.43
CA ASN A 171 -5.36 17.29 3.48
C ASN A 171 -4.01 16.57 3.31
N THR A 172 -3.72 16.09 2.11
CA THR A 172 -2.44 15.44 1.79
C THR A 172 -1.22 16.37 1.81
N HIS A 173 -1.43 17.69 1.75
CA HIS A 173 -0.31 18.67 1.75
C HIS A 173 0.43 18.74 3.08
N GLU A 174 -0.17 18.29 4.16
CA GLU A 174 0.46 18.23 5.49
C GLU A 174 1.48 17.10 5.62
N CYS A 175 1.51 16.15 4.68
CA CYS A 175 2.44 15.04 4.73
C CYS A 175 3.83 15.44 4.23
N LYS A 176 4.80 15.49 5.13
CA LYS A 176 6.18 15.95 4.89
C LYS A 176 7.03 15.05 3.96
N ASN A 177 6.54 13.88 3.57
CA ASN A 177 7.30 12.89 2.80
C ASN A 177 7.11 12.98 1.29
N ARG A 178 6.65 14.11 0.75
CA ARG A 178 6.68 14.35 -0.69
C ARG A 178 8.12 14.57 -1.14
N ILE A 179 8.75 13.50 -1.59
CA ILE A 179 9.90 13.62 -2.46
C ILE A 179 9.35 14.19 -3.78
N GLY A 180 9.71 15.42 -4.11
CA GLY A 180 9.22 16.17 -5.29
C GLY A 180 9.70 15.60 -6.62
N MET A 181 9.36 14.34 -6.91
CA MET A 181 9.87 13.56 -8.04
C MET A 181 8.80 13.10 -9.03
N SER A 182 7.52 13.44 -8.81
CA SER A 182 6.44 12.97 -9.70
C SER A 182 6.56 13.46 -11.14
N ASP A 183 7.21 14.61 -11.34
CA ASP A 183 7.23 15.32 -12.64
C ASP A 183 8.18 14.69 -13.67
N ARG A 184 8.96 13.66 -13.28
CA ARG A 184 9.94 13.01 -14.16
C ARG A 184 9.78 11.49 -14.27
N TYR A 185 8.72 10.92 -13.72
CA TYR A 185 8.50 9.47 -13.82
C TYR A 185 8.30 9.04 -15.28
N ASP A 186 7.65 9.86 -16.08
CA ASP A 186 7.38 9.58 -17.50
C ASP A 186 8.64 9.36 -18.32
N ASP A 187 9.75 9.97 -17.91
CA ASP A 187 11.06 9.76 -18.56
C ASP A 187 11.55 8.31 -18.49
N PHE A 188 11.06 7.52 -17.55
CA PHE A 188 11.44 6.14 -17.30
C PHE A 188 10.45 5.12 -17.88
N LEU A 189 9.32 5.59 -18.46
CA LEU A 189 8.31 4.73 -19.08
C LEU A 189 8.69 4.37 -20.51
N THR A 190 9.82 3.69 -20.68
CA THR A 190 10.21 3.14 -21.99
C THR A 190 9.28 1.99 -22.40
N PRO A 191 9.19 1.63 -23.70
CA PRO A 191 8.33 0.52 -24.14
C PRO A 191 8.58 -0.79 -23.38
N ASP A 192 9.83 -1.10 -23.04
CA ASP A 192 10.16 -2.32 -22.29
C ASP A 192 9.71 -2.24 -20.83
N VAL A 193 9.80 -1.07 -20.20
CA VAL A 193 9.26 -0.83 -18.85
C VAL A 193 7.75 -0.97 -18.86
N ILE A 194 7.05 -0.36 -19.83
CA ILE A 194 5.60 -0.43 -19.97
C ILE A 194 5.15 -1.89 -20.11
N LYS A 195 5.81 -2.69 -20.97
CA LYS A 195 5.52 -4.14 -21.13
C LYS A 195 5.67 -4.90 -19.82
N LEU A 196 6.72 -4.63 -19.04
CA LEU A 196 6.93 -5.26 -17.75
C LEU A 196 5.81 -4.90 -16.76
N VAL A 197 5.44 -3.63 -16.69
CA VAL A 197 4.34 -3.17 -15.82
C VAL A 197 3.02 -3.82 -16.23
N HIS A 198 2.70 -3.90 -17.54
CA HIS A 198 1.51 -4.60 -18.03
C HIS A 198 1.49 -6.07 -17.60
N PHE A 199 2.63 -6.73 -17.69
CA PHE A 199 2.73 -8.15 -17.36
C PHE A 199 2.58 -8.42 -15.85
N PHE A 200 3.30 -7.68 -15.01
CA PHE A 200 3.33 -7.96 -13.57
C PHE A 200 2.15 -7.39 -12.79
N TYR A 201 1.56 -6.29 -13.27
CA TYR A 201 0.47 -5.58 -12.59
C TYR A 201 -0.83 -5.56 -13.41
N GLU A 202 -1.02 -6.55 -14.30
CA GLU A 202 -2.20 -6.63 -15.17
C GLU A 202 -3.51 -6.54 -14.40
N GLU A 203 -3.62 -7.27 -13.30
CA GLU A 203 -4.81 -7.29 -12.47
C GLU A 203 -5.08 -5.94 -11.79
N ASP A 204 -4.03 -5.18 -11.44
CA ASP A 204 -4.21 -3.83 -10.89
C ASP A 204 -4.89 -2.89 -11.88
N PHE A 205 -4.54 -2.96 -13.17
CA PHE A 205 -5.22 -2.18 -14.21
C PHE A 205 -6.69 -2.58 -14.32
N LYS A 206 -6.98 -3.86 -14.32
CA LYS A 206 -8.31 -4.41 -14.46
C LYS A 206 -9.21 -4.10 -13.26
N TYR A 207 -8.75 -4.41 -12.04
CA TYR A 207 -9.55 -4.25 -10.83
C TYR A 207 -9.76 -2.79 -10.43
N PHE A 208 -8.78 -1.92 -10.71
CA PHE A 208 -8.85 -0.51 -10.29
C PHE A 208 -9.18 0.45 -11.43
N ASN A 209 -9.48 -0.08 -12.61
CA ASN A 209 -9.87 0.71 -13.79
C ASN A 209 -8.85 1.83 -14.09
N TYR A 210 -7.59 1.42 -14.27
CA TYR A 210 -6.53 2.28 -14.79
C TYR A 210 -6.27 1.97 -16.26
N ASP A 211 -6.07 3.02 -17.05
CA ASP A 211 -5.74 2.88 -18.47
C ASP A 211 -4.31 2.38 -18.66
N LYS A 212 -4.12 1.47 -19.63
CA LYS A 212 -2.80 1.03 -20.08
C LYS A 212 -2.26 1.99 -21.14
N ILE A 213 -1.00 2.39 -20.99
CA ILE A 213 -0.29 3.18 -22.02
C ILE A 213 -0.16 2.31 -23.28
N GLN A 214 -0.55 2.84 -24.42
CA GLN A 214 -0.38 2.16 -25.71
C GLN A 214 1.11 2.19 -26.13
N ILE A 215 1.59 1.08 -26.71
CA ILE A 215 2.99 0.88 -27.11
C ILE A 215 3.05 0.72 -28.62
#